data_e57bc56e627a3ec19fd6e2bb464e19d1
#
_entry.id   e57bc56e627a3ec19fd6e2bb464e19d1
#
_cell.length_a   1.000
_cell.length_b   1.000
_cell.length_c   1.000
_cell.angle_alpha   90.00
_cell.angle_beta   90.00
_cell.angle_gamma   90.00
#
_symmetry.space_group_name_H-M   'P 1'
#
loop_
_entity.id
_entity.type
_entity.pdbx_description
1 polymer ?
#
loop_
_entity_poly.entity_id
_entity_poly.type
_entity_poly.pdbx_seq_one_letter_code
_entity_poly.pdbx_strand_id
1 'polypeptide(L)'
;MFLSSGLDFLVATSFSKSFSLYGERVGALSVVCADADEAARVLSQLKIAIRTNYSNPPTHGAQVVATVLTTPALRTMWEEELAGMRLRIKEMRTALVDGLKRAGIPGDLSYITSQVGMFSYSGLNAEQMQRLRSEFGIYGVDTGRICVAAVNRHNLDAVCAAIAAVI
;
A
#
# COMPACT_ATOMS: atom_id res chain seq x y z
N MET A 1 10.62 -15.81 -8.10
CA MET A 1 11.28 -16.15 -6.82
C MET A 1 10.48 -17.21 -6.06
N PHE A 2 9.27 -16.95 -5.55
CA PHE A 2 8.50 -17.98 -4.80
C PHE A 2 8.17 -19.23 -5.63
N LEU A 3 7.73 -19.08 -6.89
CA LEU A 3 7.43 -20.21 -7.78
C LEU A 3 8.61 -21.17 -7.99
N SER A 4 9.84 -20.67 -7.93
CA SER A 4 11.07 -21.46 -8.13
C SER A 4 11.67 -21.96 -6.81
N SER A 5 11.04 -21.69 -5.66
CA SER A 5 11.54 -22.13 -4.35
C SER A 5 11.08 -23.52 -3.94
N GLY A 6 10.12 -24.12 -4.67
CA GLY A 6 9.53 -25.42 -4.32
C GLY A 6 8.61 -25.37 -3.09
N LEU A 7 8.22 -24.19 -2.64
CA LEU A 7 7.30 -24.00 -1.50
C LEU A 7 5.86 -23.95 -1.99
N ASP A 8 4.96 -24.56 -1.23
CA ASP A 8 3.53 -24.34 -1.38
C ASP A 8 3.16 -22.98 -0.77
N PHE A 9 2.45 -22.15 -1.51
CA PHE A 9 2.04 -20.82 -1.03
C PHE A 9 0.76 -20.33 -1.67
N LEU A 10 0.13 -19.40 -0.96
CA LEU A 10 -1.06 -18.68 -1.36
C LEU A 10 -0.71 -17.21 -1.55
N VAL A 11 -1.29 -16.57 -2.57
CA VAL A 11 -1.15 -15.13 -2.79
C VAL A 11 -2.51 -14.46 -2.67
N ALA A 12 -2.65 -13.60 -1.67
CA ALA A 12 -3.80 -12.71 -1.54
C ALA A 12 -3.46 -11.33 -2.09
N THR A 13 -4.13 -10.91 -3.16
CA THR A 13 -3.95 -9.61 -3.80
C THR A 13 -5.12 -8.71 -3.48
N SER A 14 -4.86 -7.49 -2.99
CA SER A 14 -5.91 -6.49 -2.74
C SER A 14 -5.93 -5.45 -3.85
N PHE A 15 -7.13 -5.10 -4.31
CA PHE A 15 -7.33 -4.02 -5.27
C PHE A 15 -7.74 -2.68 -4.63
N SER A 16 -7.79 -2.63 -3.29
CA SER A 16 -8.15 -1.42 -2.55
C SER A 16 -7.29 -0.21 -2.88
N LYS A 17 -5.98 -0.38 -3.09
CA LYS A 17 -5.03 0.71 -3.37
C LYS A 17 -4.81 0.91 -4.86
N SER A 18 -4.51 -0.15 -5.59
CA SER A 18 -4.16 -0.09 -7.01
C SER A 18 -5.32 0.29 -7.93
N PHE A 19 -6.56 0.11 -7.48
CA PHE A 19 -7.78 0.50 -8.18
C PHE A 19 -8.62 1.52 -7.40
N SER A 20 -8.14 2.02 -6.26
CA SER A 20 -8.89 2.92 -5.36
C SER A 20 -10.25 2.35 -4.89
N LEU A 21 -10.39 1.04 -4.87
CA LEU A 21 -11.63 0.33 -4.53
C LEU A 21 -11.69 -0.05 -3.05
N TYR A 22 -11.40 0.87 -2.15
CA TYR A 22 -11.33 0.63 -0.70
C TYR A 22 -12.65 0.10 -0.12
N GLY A 23 -13.78 0.65 -0.55
CA GLY A 23 -15.12 0.31 -0.08
C GLY A 23 -15.68 -0.98 -0.69
N GLU A 24 -15.21 -1.37 -1.87
CA GLU A 24 -15.71 -2.53 -2.60
C GLU A 24 -15.27 -3.87 -2.01
N ARG A 25 -14.28 -3.87 -1.14
CA ARG A 25 -13.77 -5.08 -0.46
C ARG A 25 -13.37 -6.17 -1.45
N VAL A 26 -12.69 -5.82 -2.55
CA VAL A 26 -12.33 -6.73 -3.64
C VAL A 26 -10.85 -7.06 -3.64
N GLY A 27 -10.56 -8.32 -3.88
CA GLY A 27 -9.23 -8.88 -4.01
C GLY A 27 -9.26 -10.20 -4.79
N ALA A 28 -8.11 -10.80 -4.99
CA ALA A 28 -7.97 -12.11 -5.61
C ALA A 28 -7.11 -13.02 -4.74
N LEU A 29 -7.53 -14.27 -4.60
CA LEU A 29 -6.74 -15.34 -4.01
C LEU A 29 -6.22 -16.23 -5.14
N SER A 30 -4.91 -16.44 -5.16
CA SER A 30 -4.25 -17.37 -6.07
C SER A 30 -3.58 -18.48 -5.27
N VAL A 31 -3.74 -19.70 -5.71
CA VAL A 31 -3.10 -20.89 -5.12
C VAL A 31 -2.22 -21.52 -6.19
N VAL A 32 -0.98 -21.76 -5.87
CA VAL A 32 -0.06 -22.50 -6.74
C VAL A 32 -0.26 -23.97 -6.47
N CYS A 33 -0.51 -24.73 -7.53
CA CYS A 33 -0.75 -26.17 -7.47
C CYS A 33 0.24 -26.89 -8.39
N ALA A 34 0.52 -28.16 -8.12
CA ALA A 34 1.45 -28.94 -8.91
C ALA A 34 0.94 -29.22 -10.33
N ASP A 35 -0.37 -29.41 -10.47
CA ASP A 35 -1.01 -29.72 -11.76
C ASP A 35 -2.47 -29.21 -11.81
N ALA A 36 -3.11 -29.42 -12.97
CA ALA A 36 -4.48 -29.00 -13.21
C ALA A 36 -5.52 -29.78 -12.36
N ASP A 37 -5.26 -31.05 -12.07
CA ASP A 37 -6.15 -31.88 -11.28
C ASP A 37 -6.15 -31.46 -9.81
N GLU A 38 -4.99 -31.12 -9.28
CA GLU A 38 -4.86 -30.54 -7.94
C GLU A 38 -5.56 -29.18 -7.90
N ALA A 39 -5.33 -28.32 -8.88
CA ALA A 39 -5.99 -27.00 -8.96
C ALA A 39 -7.52 -27.12 -8.97
N ALA A 40 -8.07 -28.10 -9.69
CA ALA A 40 -9.51 -28.36 -9.72
C ALA A 40 -10.04 -28.79 -8.33
N ARG A 41 -9.32 -29.68 -7.62
CA ARG A 41 -9.68 -30.10 -6.27
C ARG A 41 -9.63 -28.94 -5.28
N VAL A 42 -8.54 -28.16 -5.30
CA VAL A 42 -8.37 -26.98 -4.42
C VAL A 42 -9.48 -25.94 -4.68
N LEU A 43 -9.76 -25.63 -5.95
CA LEU A 43 -10.83 -24.70 -6.31
C LEU A 43 -12.21 -25.20 -5.81
N SER A 44 -12.48 -26.49 -5.87
CA SER A 44 -13.70 -27.08 -5.33
C SER A 44 -13.84 -26.83 -3.82
N GLN A 45 -12.77 -27.03 -3.05
CA GLN A 45 -12.77 -26.77 -1.59
C GLN A 45 -12.90 -25.27 -1.26
N LEU A 46 -12.23 -24.41 -2.01
CA LEU A 46 -12.38 -22.95 -1.85
C LEU A 46 -13.84 -22.51 -2.10
N LYS A 47 -14.51 -23.06 -3.11
CA LYS A 47 -15.93 -22.78 -3.37
C LYS A 47 -16.83 -23.22 -2.22
N ILE A 48 -16.56 -24.36 -1.59
CA ILE A 48 -17.30 -24.82 -0.41
C ILE A 48 -17.05 -23.86 0.78
N ALA A 49 -15.81 -23.50 1.04
CA ALA A 49 -15.47 -22.55 2.11
C ALA A 49 -16.16 -21.19 1.92
N ILE A 50 -16.17 -20.65 0.71
CA ILE A 50 -16.87 -19.42 0.36
C ILE A 50 -18.37 -19.57 0.61
N ARG A 51 -18.94 -20.66 0.12
CA ARG A 51 -20.39 -20.93 0.23
C ARG A 51 -20.86 -20.99 1.69
N THR A 52 -20.07 -21.61 2.56
CA THR A 52 -20.43 -21.76 3.98
C THR A 52 -20.16 -20.48 4.78
N ASN A 53 -19.17 -19.66 4.38
CA ASN A 53 -18.80 -18.46 5.11
C ASN A 53 -19.73 -17.26 4.80
N TYR A 54 -19.95 -16.95 3.51
CA TYR A 54 -20.73 -15.77 3.09
C TYR A 54 -21.51 -15.96 1.80
N SER A 55 -21.71 -17.21 1.38
CA SER A 55 -22.50 -17.64 0.23
C SER A 55 -21.86 -17.29 -1.12
N ASN A 56 -21.66 -16.03 -1.42
CA ASN A 56 -21.11 -15.55 -2.68
C ASN A 56 -20.56 -14.12 -2.51
N PRO A 57 -19.38 -13.78 -3.04
CA PRO A 57 -18.86 -12.42 -2.98
C PRO A 57 -19.72 -11.47 -3.84
N PRO A 58 -19.83 -10.18 -3.45
CA PRO A 58 -20.38 -9.15 -4.31
C PRO A 58 -19.63 -9.10 -5.65
N THR A 59 -20.35 -8.94 -6.76
CA THR A 59 -19.74 -9.03 -8.10
C THR A 59 -19.22 -7.69 -8.63
N HIS A 60 -19.77 -6.56 -8.16
CA HIS A 60 -19.48 -5.23 -8.70
C HIS A 60 -17.99 -4.90 -8.74
N GLY A 61 -17.30 -4.95 -7.60
CA GLY A 61 -15.87 -4.62 -7.53
C GLY A 61 -14.99 -5.53 -8.41
N ALA A 62 -15.31 -6.84 -8.44
CA ALA A 62 -14.59 -7.78 -9.29
C ALA A 62 -14.83 -7.50 -10.79
N GLN A 63 -16.05 -7.13 -11.18
CA GLN A 63 -16.38 -6.77 -12.57
C GLN A 63 -15.66 -5.48 -12.99
N VAL A 64 -15.56 -4.47 -12.13
CA VAL A 64 -14.78 -3.23 -12.40
C VAL A 64 -13.33 -3.59 -12.70
N VAL A 65 -12.68 -4.37 -11.84
CA VAL A 65 -11.29 -4.79 -12.04
C VAL A 65 -11.14 -5.60 -13.32
N ALA A 66 -12.00 -6.59 -13.55
CA ALA A 66 -11.95 -7.42 -14.73
C ALA A 66 -12.14 -6.60 -16.02
N THR A 67 -13.10 -5.69 -16.05
CA THR A 67 -13.35 -4.81 -17.22
C THR A 67 -12.13 -3.95 -17.54
N VAL A 68 -11.53 -3.32 -16.53
CA VAL A 68 -10.33 -2.49 -16.74
C VAL A 68 -9.17 -3.33 -17.28
N LEU A 69 -8.91 -4.49 -16.68
CA LEU A 69 -7.74 -5.30 -17.04
C LEU A 69 -7.91 -6.03 -18.40
N THR A 70 -9.13 -6.32 -18.82
CA THR A 70 -9.42 -7.03 -20.08
C THR A 70 -9.71 -6.10 -21.26
N THR A 71 -9.92 -4.81 -21.02
CA THR A 71 -10.14 -3.81 -22.07
C THR A 71 -8.83 -3.04 -22.32
N PRO A 72 -8.14 -3.23 -23.47
CA PRO A 72 -6.78 -2.67 -23.67
C PRO A 72 -6.68 -1.18 -23.42
N ALA A 73 -7.64 -0.37 -23.91
CA ALA A 73 -7.63 1.08 -23.71
C ALA A 73 -7.76 1.47 -22.23
N LEU A 74 -8.66 0.83 -21.47
CA LEU A 74 -8.84 1.10 -20.04
C LEU A 74 -7.63 0.64 -19.23
N ARG A 75 -7.03 -0.49 -19.60
CA ARG A 75 -5.82 -0.98 -18.97
C ARG A 75 -4.65 -0.01 -19.13
N THR A 76 -4.43 0.52 -20.33
CA THR A 76 -3.38 1.52 -20.58
C THR A 76 -3.60 2.78 -19.72
N MET A 77 -4.81 3.32 -19.69
CA MET A 77 -5.13 4.46 -18.85
C MET A 77 -4.86 4.19 -17.36
N TRP A 78 -5.28 3.02 -16.85
CA TRP A 78 -5.02 2.63 -15.47
C TRP A 78 -3.53 2.47 -15.16
N GLU A 79 -2.75 1.86 -16.06
CA GLU A 79 -1.31 1.68 -15.88
C GLU A 79 -0.58 3.03 -15.83
N GLU A 80 -0.95 3.98 -16.68
CA GLU A 80 -0.39 5.34 -16.72
C GLU A 80 -0.72 6.13 -15.45
N GLU A 81 -1.97 6.13 -15.03
CA GLU A 81 -2.42 6.83 -13.82
C GLU A 81 -1.75 6.25 -12.56
N LEU A 82 -1.71 4.92 -12.43
CA LEU A 82 -1.04 4.25 -11.33
C LEU A 82 0.46 4.51 -11.32
N ALA A 83 1.10 4.59 -12.48
CA ALA A 83 2.51 4.98 -12.60
C ALA A 83 2.75 6.41 -12.11
N GLY A 84 1.88 7.35 -12.47
CA GLY A 84 1.92 8.74 -11.98
C GLY A 84 1.82 8.81 -10.45
N MET A 85 0.88 8.12 -9.84
CA MET A 85 0.74 8.04 -8.37
C MET A 85 2.00 7.47 -7.71
N ARG A 86 2.55 6.39 -8.26
CA ARG A 86 3.78 5.74 -7.76
C ARG A 86 4.99 6.67 -7.82
N LEU A 87 5.17 7.38 -8.94
CA LEU A 87 6.28 8.31 -9.13
C LEU A 87 6.18 9.48 -8.14
N ARG A 88 4.98 10.05 -7.97
CA ARG A 88 4.73 11.11 -6.99
C ARG A 88 5.10 10.67 -5.56
N ILE A 89 4.72 9.46 -5.15
CA ILE A 89 5.07 8.94 -3.82
C ILE A 89 6.60 8.81 -3.66
N LYS A 90 7.31 8.36 -4.70
CA LYS A 90 8.77 8.31 -4.69
C LYS A 90 9.41 9.69 -4.55
N GLU A 91 8.91 10.67 -5.31
CA GLU A 91 9.35 12.06 -5.19
C GLU A 91 9.14 12.61 -3.78
N MET A 92 7.98 12.36 -3.18
CA MET A 92 7.69 12.82 -1.81
C MET A 92 8.57 12.14 -0.76
N ARG A 93 8.98 10.88 -0.95
CA ARG A 93 9.97 10.23 -0.07
C ARG A 93 11.32 10.94 -0.12
N THR A 94 11.81 11.22 -1.31
CA THR A 94 13.08 11.96 -1.50
C THR A 94 12.97 13.37 -0.90
N ALA A 95 11.91 14.10 -1.24
CA ALA A 95 11.69 15.45 -0.73
C ALA A 95 11.57 15.50 0.80
N LEU A 96 10.93 14.48 1.41
CA LEU A 96 10.83 14.36 2.87
C LEU A 96 12.22 14.16 3.49
N VAL A 97 13.03 13.26 2.97
CA VAL A 97 14.41 13.05 3.47
C VAL A 97 15.24 14.31 3.34
N ASP A 98 15.18 14.98 2.19
CA ASP A 98 15.91 16.23 1.96
C ASP A 98 15.42 17.36 2.88
N GLY A 99 14.10 17.43 3.12
CA GLY A 99 13.52 18.38 4.07
C GLY A 99 13.95 18.13 5.52
N LEU A 100 13.94 16.89 5.96
CA LEU A 100 14.38 16.50 7.29
C LEU A 100 15.88 16.79 7.52
N LYS A 101 16.72 16.53 6.51
CA LYS A 101 18.14 16.90 6.54
C LYS A 101 18.34 18.42 6.65
N ARG A 102 17.59 19.20 5.87
CA ARG A 102 17.63 20.66 5.96
C ARG A 102 17.15 21.17 7.33
N ALA A 103 16.21 20.48 7.95
CA ALA A 103 15.74 20.78 9.31
C ALA A 103 16.72 20.34 10.41
N GLY A 104 17.88 19.79 10.05
CA GLY A 104 18.96 19.45 10.98
C GLY A 104 18.82 18.11 11.67
N ILE A 105 17.94 17.22 11.19
CA ILE A 105 17.80 15.89 11.78
C ILE A 105 19.04 15.04 11.47
N PRO A 106 19.75 14.56 12.52
CA PRO A 106 20.96 13.78 12.34
C PRO A 106 20.66 12.33 11.93
N GLY A 107 21.67 11.65 11.41
CA GLY A 107 21.66 10.22 11.13
C GLY A 107 21.27 9.85 9.70
N ASP A 108 21.19 8.55 9.47
CA ASP A 108 20.83 7.99 8.17
C ASP A 108 19.32 7.88 8.03
N LEU A 109 18.77 8.64 7.08
CA LEU A 109 17.36 8.64 6.72
C LEU A 109 17.07 7.84 5.42
N SER A 110 18.07 7.12 4.89
CA SER A 110 17.94 6.36 3.64
C SER A 110 16.86 5.28 3.69
N TYR A 111 16.55 4.77 4.89
CA TYR A 111 15.47 3.81 5.08
C TYR A 111 14.10 4.33 4.61
N ILE A 112 13.86 5.65 4.66
CA ILE A 112 12.61 6.24 4.17
C ILE A 112 12.51 6.11 2.65
N THR A 113 13.61 6.31 1.92
CA THR A 113 13.63 6.21 0.45
C THR A 113 13.69 4.77 -0.03
N SER A 114 14.24 3.84 0.76
CA SER A 114 14.32 2.41 0.43
C SER A 114 12.99 1.66 0.64
N GLN A 115 12.10 2.18 1.48
CA GLN A 115 10.77 1.62 1.69
C GLN A 115 9.89 1.81 0.45
N VAL A 116 8.94 0.89 0.26
CA VAL A 116 8.02 0.90 -0.88
C VAL A 116 6.56 1.05 -0.44
N GLY A 117 5.71 1.46 -1.37
CA GLY A 117 4.27 1.66 -1.10
C GLY A 117 3.97 3.04 -0.53
N MET A 118 2.73 3.25 -0.10
CA MET A 118 2.20 4.55 0.33
C MET A 118 2.51 4.88 1.80
N PHE A 119 2.93 3.92 2.59
CA PHE A 119 3.27 4.08 4.00
C PHE A 119 4.77 4.04 4.24
N SER A 120 5.21 4.67 5.33
CA SER A 120 6.59 4.62 5.79
C SER A 120 6.65 4.53 7.30
N TYR A 121 7.63 3.84 7.83
CA TYR A 121 8.04 4.00 9.21
C TYR A 121 8.95 5.21 9.31
N SER A 122 8.59 6.15 10.20
CA SER A 122 9.33 7.39 10.41
C SER A 122 10.49 7.27 11.39
N GLY A 123 10.50 6.22 12.20
CA GLY A 123 11.42 6.08 13.34
C GLY A 123 10.97 6.82 14.60
N LEU A 124 9.86 7.57 14.54
CA LEU A 124 9.32 8.28 15.70
C LEU A 124 8.64 7.31 16.68
N ASN A 125 8.82 7.56 17.98
CA ASN A 125 8.15 6.81 19.03
C ASN A 125 6.72 7.36 19.30
N ALA A 126 5.98 6.69 20.20
CA ALA A 126 4.59 7.04 20.51
C ALA A 126 4.44 8.45 21.08
N GLU A 127 5.35 8.88 21.96
CA GLU A 127 5.34 10.22 22.56
C GLU A 127 5.53 11.30 21.49
N GLN A 128 6.51 11.12 20.61
CA GLN A 128 6.77 12.04 19.50
C GLN A 128 5.56 12.10 18.54
N MET A 129 4.91 10.96 18.25
CA MET A 129 3.70 10.94 17.43
C MET A 129 2.51 11.64 18.10
N GLN A 130 2.38 11.56 19.42
CA GLN A 130 1.36 12.28 20.19
C GLN A 130 1.63 13.78 20.19
N ARG A 131 2.89 14.21 20.32
CA ARG A 131 3.30 15.62 20.20
C ARG A 131 3.02 16.18 18.81
N LEU A 132 3.32 15.43 17.74
CA LEU A 132 2.96 15.84 16.38
C LEU A 132 1.46 16.12 16.24
N ARG A 133 0.61 15.32 16.89
CA ARG A 133 -0.84 15.49 16.87
C ARG A 133 -1.29 16.69 17.70
N SER A 134 -0.83 16.82 18.93
CA SER A 134 -1.31 17.84 19.89
C SER A 134 -0.74 19.23 19.63
N GLU A 135 0.53 19.33 19.23
CA GLU A 135 1.24 20.59 19.04
C GLU A 135 1.15 21.10 17.59
N PHE A 136 1.10 20.20 16.61
CA PHE A 136 1.23 20.56 15.17
C PHE A 136 0.03 20.13 14.30
N GLY A 137 -0.95 19.42 14.87
CA GLY A 137 -2.11 18.94 14.08
C GLY A 137 -1.76 17.89 13.02
N ILE A 138 -0.63 17.19 13.17
CA ILE A 138 -0.17 16.16 12.23
C ILE A 138 -0.56 14.79 12.79
N TYR A 139 -1.44 14.11 12.08
CA TYR A 139 -2.02 12.85 12.50
C TYR A 139 -1.30 11.65 11.89
N GLY A 140 -0.77 10.80 12.73
CA GLY A 140 -0.19 9.51 12.41
C GLY A 140 -0.55 8.49 13.50
N VAL A 141 -0.18 7.23 13.30
CA VAL A 141 -0.38 6.18 14.31
C VAL A 141 0.80 6.14 15.28
N ASP A 142 0.53 5.84 16.54
CA ASP A 142 1.52 5.86 17.63
C ASP A 142 2.70 4.89 17.42
N THR A 143 2.59 3.97 16.46
CA THR A 143 3.69 3.08 16.03
C THR A 143 4.76 3.78 15.17
N GLY A 144 4.62 5.06 14.85
CA GLY A 144 5.53 5.80 13.97
C GLY A 144 5.28 5.58 12.48
N ARG A 145 4.21 4.87 12.09
CA ARG A 145 3.85 4.73 10.68
C ARG A 145 3.14 5.99 10.18
N ILE A 146 3.64 6.54 9.08
CA ILE A 146 3.09 7.70 8.38
C ILE A 146 2.63 7.33 6.97
N CYS A 147 1.73 8.13 6.42
CA CYS A 147 1.27 8.00 5.03
C CYS A 147 2.03 8.99 4.14
N VAL A 148 3.04 8.53 3.40
CA VAL A 148 3.81 9.38 2.50
C VAL A 148 2.95 9.91 1.34
N ALA A 149 1.91 9.17 0.95
CA ALA A 149 0.98 9.65 -0.07
C ALA A 149 0.19 10.90 0.36
N ALA A 150 0.07 11.17 1.66
CA ALA A 150 -0.54 12.40 2.19
C ALA A 150 0.42 13.60 2.20
N VAL A 151 1.72 13.37 2.09
CA VAL A 151 2.72 14.45 1.95
C VAL A 151 2.62 15.03 0.53
N ASN A 152 2.69 16.34 0.45
CA ASN A 152 2.63 17.11 -0.79
C ASN A 152 3.47 18.40 -0.66
N ARG A 153 3.63 19.15 -1.77
CA ARG A 153 4.46 20.35 -1.80
C ARG A 153 3.97 21.48 -0.89
N HIS A 154 2.69 21.48 -0.50
CA HIS A 154 2.10 22.50 0.36
C HIS A 154 2.30 22.22 1.85
N ASN A 155 2.43 20.94 2.24
CA ASN A 155 2.58 20.56 3.65
C ASN A 155 3.98 20.03 4.01
N LEU A 156 4.85 19.81 3.04
CA LEU A 156 6.16 19.18 3.23
C LEU A 156 7.01 19.93 4.27
N ASP A 157 7.15 21.25 4.11
CA ASP A 157 8.02 22.04 4.99
C ASP A 157 7.47 22.08 6.42
N ALA A 158 6.15 22.21 6.58
CA ALA A 158 5.50 22.16 7.89
C ALA A 158 5.68 20.79 8.56
N VAL A 159 5.55 19.71 7.79
CA VAL A 159 5.77 18.34 8.29
C VAL A 159 7.23 18.15 8.73
N CYS A 160 8.20 18.61 7.93
CA CYS A 160 9.62 18.50 8.28
C CYS A 160 9.97 19.30 9.53
N ALA A 161 9.47 20.53 9.64
CA ALA A 161 9.67 21.39 10.81
C ALA A 161 9.06 20.77 12.09
N ALA A 162 7.84 20.24 11.98
CA ALA A 162 7.19 19.60 13.10
C ALA A 162 7.91 18.32 13.56
N ILE A 163 8.38 17.50 12.64
CA ILE A 163 9.16 16.30 12.97
C ILE A 163 10.47 16.72 13.68
N ALA A 164 11.16 17.77 13.19
CA ALA A 164 12.37 18.26 13.84
C ALA A 164 12.13 18.82 15.26
N ALA A 165 10.95 19.38 15.51
CA ALA A 165 10.61 19.93 16.82
C ALA A 165 10.27 18.87 17.88
N VAL A 166 9.95 17.64 17.48
CA VAL A 166 9.58 16.55 18.40
C VAL A 166 10.71 15.53 18.62
N ILE A 167 11.77 15.58 17.82
CA ILE A 167 12.99 14.77 18.00
C ILE A 167 13.92 15.42 19.02
#